data_a36a7c058599398512c2af4deff2cbd3
#
_entry.id   a36a7c058599398512c2af4deff2cbd3
#
_cell.length_a   1.000
_cell.length_b   1.000
_cell.length_c   1.000
_cell.angle_alpha   90.00
_cell.angle_beta   90.00
_cell.angle_gamma   90.00
#
_symmetry.space_group_name_H-M   'P 1'
#
loop_
_entity.id
_entity.type
_entity.pdbx_description
1 polymer ?
#
loop_
_entity_poly.entity_id
_entity_poly.type
_entity_poly.pdbx_seq_one_letter_code
_entity_poly.pdbx_strand_id
1 'polypeptide(L)'
;MQDQRINLLAKNLVNYSCKLKKGEKILIEAKGVDYMLVNAIVKEVYKVGAYPFVEMFDNRVTRELLMGETEELAKLRAKFDGARMKEMDAYIGIRGGNNAVENSDVPEENLQIDSEFYSHPVHHELRVKHTK
;
A
#
# COMPACT_ATOMS: atom_id res chain seq x y z
N MET A 1 15.17 2.19 -20.34
CA MET A 1 16.30 1.84 -19.47
C MET A 1 15.99 2.18 -18.03
N GLN A 2 16.24 1.25 -17.12
CA GLN A 2 15.96 1.48 -15.72
C GLN A 2 17.04 2.34 -15.06
N ASP A 3 16.62 3.23 -14.20
CA ASP A 3 17.51 4.04 -13.39
C ASP A 3 18.16 3.15 -12.32
N GLN A 4 19.49 3.19 -12.23
CA GLN A 4 20.22 2.41 -11.23
C GLN A 4 19.84 2.77 -9.79
N ARG A 5 19.46 4.03 -9.56
CA ARG A 5 19.03 4.46 -8.21
C ARG A 5 17.71 3.82 -7.82
N ILE A 6 16.81 3.61 -8.79
CA ILE A 6 15.55 2.92 -8.54
C ILE A 6 15.83 1.46 -8.19
N ASN A 7 16.71 0.81 -8.92
CA ASN A 7 17.08 -0.58 -8.66
C ASN A 7 17.74 -0.74 -7.28
N LEU A 8 18.62 0.18 -6.91
CA LEU A 8 19.27 0.17 -5.60
C LEU A 8 18.27 0.40 -4.47
N LEU A 9 17.34 1.34 -4.65
CA LEU A 9 16.29 1.60 -3.67
C LEU A 9 15.43 0.34 -3.48
N ALA A 10 15.01 -0.29 -4.58
CA ALA A 10 14.21 -1.51 -4.51
C ALA A 10 14.94 -2.61 -3.76
N LYS A 11 16.21 -2.81 -4.06
CA LYS A 11 17.04 -3.81 -3.38
C LYS A 11 17.14 -3.54 -1.89
N ASN A 12 17.35 -2.28 -1.51
CA ASN A 12 17.44 -1.90 -0.11
C ASN A 12 16.11 -2.10 0.64
N LEU A 13 14.99 -1.77 0.01
CA LEU A 13 13.67 -1.97 0.62
C LEU A 13 13.40 -3.45 0.89
N VAL A 14 13.67 -4.30 -0.09
CA VAL A 14 13.39 -5.73 0.04
C VAL A 14 14.36 -6.41 1.00
N ASN A 15 15.65 -6.15 0.89
CA ASN A 15 16.68 -6.92 1.61
C ASN A 15 17.01 -6.34 2.98
N TYR A 16 16.94 -5.02 3.14
CA TYR A 16 17.35 -4.37 4.40
C TYR A 16 16.16 -3.87 5.21
N SER A 17 15.25 -3.14 4.59
CA SER A 17 14.09 -2.59 5.32
C SER A 17 13.10 -3.67 5.71
N CYS A 18 12.71 -4.52 4.77
CA CYS A 18 11.76 -5.60 5.03
C CYS A 18 12.44 -6.90 5.47
N LYS A 19 13.72 -7.05 5.19
CA LYS A 19 14.47 -8.30 5.47
C LYS A 19 13.69 -9.52 4.98
N LEU A 20 13.20 -9.42 3.74
CA LEU A 20 12.33 -10.42 3.16
C LEU A 20 13.07 -11.73 2.92
N LYS A 21 12.43 -12.83 3.26
CA LYS A 21 13.01 -14.17 3.15
C LYS A 21 12.23 -15.02 2.14
N LYS A 22 12.89 -16.05 1.65
CA LYS A 22 12.29 -17.01 0.72
C LYS A 22 10.97 -17.55 1.29
N GLY A 23 9.93 -17.56 0.45
CA GLY A 23 8.63 -18.09 0.83
C GLY A 23 7.72 -17.11 1.55
N GLU A 24 8.23 -15.94 1.93
CA GLU A 24 7.40 -14.93 2.56
C GLU A 24 6.52 -14.20 1.54
N LYS A 25 5.42 -13.63 2.02
CA LYS A 25 4.47 -12.87 1.21
C LYS A 25 4.58 -11.39 1.54
N ILE A 26 4.66 -10.56 0.51
CA ILE A 26 4.75 -9.10 0.67
C ILE A 26 3.66 -8.42 -0.14
N LEU A 27 2.99 -7.45 0.47
CA LEU A 27 2.07 -6.56 -0.24
C LEU A 27 2.79 -5.26 -0.56
N ILE A 28 2.78 -4.91 -1.84
CA ILE A 28 3.33 -3.66 -2.37
C ILE A 28 2.14 -2.80 -2.78
N GLU A 29 1.88 -1.72 -2.04
CA GLU A 29 0.77 -0.83 -2.32
C GLU A 29 1.30 0.50 -2.82
N ALA A 30 0.94 0.87 -4.04
CA ALA A 30 1.43 2.10 -4.68
C ALA A 30 0.25 3.03 -4.97
N LYS A 31 0.33 4.27 -4.49
CA LYS A 31 -0.71 5.28 -4.70
C LYS A 31 -0.11 6.50 -5.37
N GLY A 32 -0.62 6.83 -6.57
CA GLY A 32 -0.21 8.03 -7.29
C GLY A 32 1.21 7.99 -7.82
N VAL A 33 1.76 6.80 -8.07
CA VAL A 33 3.11 6.64 -8.58
C VAL A 33 3.12 5.84 -9.88
N ASP A 34 4.20 6.01 -10.62
CA ASP A 34 4.51 5.28 -11.84
C ASP A 34 4.90 3.83 -11.50
N TYR A 35 4.89 2.99 -12.53
CA TYR A 35 5.19 1.56 -12.39
C TYR A 35 6.68 1.25 -12.16
N MET A 36 7.60 2.17 -12.42
CA MET A 36 9.05 1.86 -12.47
C MET A 36 9.60 1.30 -11.16
N LEU A 37 9.32 1.98 -10.04
CA LEU A 37 9.80 1.50 -8.75
C LEU A 37 9.08 0.20 -8.34
N VAL A 38 7.78 0.10 -8.62
CA VAL A 38 7.00 -1.11 -8.32
C VAL A 38 7.60 -2.31 -9.05
N ASN A 39 7.89 -2.16 -10.36
CA ASN A 39 8.51 -3.23 -11.13
C ASN A 39 9.88 -3.65 -10.56
N ALA A 40 10.68 -2.67 -10.16
CA ALA A 40 12.00 -2.95 -9.57
C ALA A 40 11.86 -3.72 -8.26
N ILE A 41 10.89 -3.37 -7.43
CA ILE A 41 10.62 -4.08 -6.16
C ILE A 41 10.16 -5.52 -6.45
N VAL A 42 9.25 -5.70 -7.39
CA VAL A 42 8.77 -7.04 -7.77
C VAL A 42 9.93 -7.93 -8.21
N LYS A 43 10.84 -7.39 -9.02
CA LYS A 43 12.02 -8.15 -9.46
C LYS A 43 12.89 -8.58 -8.29
N GLU A 44 13.11 -7.69 -7.32
CA GLU A 44 13.92 -8.02 -6.15
C GLU A 44 13.23 -9.06 -5.26
N VAL A 45 11.90 -8.99 -5.15
CA VAL A 45 11.13 -9.98 -4.39
C VAL A 45 11.32 -11.37 -5.00
N TYR A 46 11.24 -11.48 -6.32
CA TYR A 46 11.45 -12.76 -6.99
C TYR A 46 12.89 -13.26 -6.84
N LYS A 47 13.88 -12.36 -6.81
CA LYS A 47 15.28 -12.78 -6.58
C LYS A 47 15.47 -13.43 -5.21
N VAL A 48 14.74 -12.96 -4.22
CA VAL A 48 14.79 -13.53 -2.86
C VAL A 48 14.02 -14.86 -2.80
N GLY A 49 13.13 -15.13 -3.74
CA GLY A 49 12.28 -16.31 -3.73
C GLY A 49 11.00 -16.14 -2.93
N ALA A 50 10.59 -14.89 -2.74
CA ALA A 50 9.36 -14.55 -2.03
C ALA A 50 8.21 -14.32 -3.01
N TYR A 51 7.02 -14.03 -2.48
CA TYR A 51 5.80 -13.90 -3.27
C TYR A 51 5.28 -12.46 -3.22
N PRO A 52 5.31 -11.73 -4.36
CA PRO A 52 4.80 -10.36 -4.40
C PRO A 52 3.30 -10.32 -4.66
N PHE A 53 2.62 -9.43 -3.95
CA PHE A 53 1.23 -9.06 -4.20
C PHE A 53 1.22 -7.55 -4.40
N VAL A 54 0.63 -7.07 -5.49
CA VAL A 54 0.71 -5.66 -5.88
C VAL A 54 -0.69 -5.06 -6.01
N GLU A 55 -0.87 -3.87 -5.43
CA GLU A 55 -2.02 -3.03 -5.67
C GLU A 55 -1.56 -1.65 -6.06
N MET A 56 -2.06 -1.17 -7.20
CA MET A 56 -1.77 0.17 -7.66
C MET A 56 -3.05 1.00 -7.69
N PHE A 57 -2.98 2.20 -7.13
CA PHE A 57 -4.12 3.10 -7.05
C PHE A 57 -3.80 4.43 -7.73
N ASP A 58 -4.77 4.95 -8.46
CA ASP A 58 -4.74 6.30 -8.99
C ASP A 58 -5.41 7.21 -7.96
N ASN A 59 -4.75 8.32 -7.61
CA ASN A 59 -5.30 9.25 -6.61
C ASN A 59 -6.66 9.80 -7.00
N ARG A 60 -6.94 9.94 -8.30
CA ARG A 60 -8.22 10.42 -8.80
C ARG A 60 -9.33 9.42 -8.52
N VAL A 61 -9.03 8.13 -8.62
CA VAL A 61 -10.00 7.06 -8.29
C VAL A 61 -10.21 7.01 -6.78
N THR A 62 -9.13 7.10 -6.01
CA THR A 62 -9.21 7.13 -4.54
C THR A 62 -10.10 8.29 -4.07
N ARG A 63 -9.96 9.45 -4.71
CA ARG A 63 -10.79 10.61 -4.41
C ARG A 63 -12.28 10.31 -4.62
N GLU A 64 -12.63 9.69 -5.75
CA GLU A 64 -14.05 9.35 -6.01
C GLU A 64 -14.59 8.36 -4.99
N LEU A 65 -13.77 7.42 -4.55
CA LEU A 65 -14.16 6.48 -3.51
C LEU A 65 -14.43 7.22 -2.19
N LEU A 66 -13.59 8.18 -1.84
CA LEU A 66 -13.77 8.98 -0.62
C LEU A 66 -14.99 9.90 -0.69
N MET A 67 -15.33 10.39 -1.88
CA MET A 67 -16.52 11.25 -2.06
C MET A 67 -17.81 10.53 -1.68
N GLY A 68 -17.87 9.22 -1.87
CA GLY A 68 -19.03 8.42 -1.50
C GLY A 68 -18.84 7.56 -0.26
N GLU A 69 -17.79 7.81 0.51
CA GLU A 69 -17.44 6.97 1.66
C GLU A 69 -18.55 6.95 2.71
N THR A 70 -18.82 5.77 3.23
CA THR A 70 -19.74 5.56 4.34
C THR A 70 -19.09 4.63 5.35
N GLU A 71 -19.58 4.65 6.59
CA GLU A 71 -19.09 3.74 7.64
C GLU A 71 -19.21 2.29 7.19
N GLU A 72 -20.31 1.93 6.56
CA GLU A 72 -20.57 0.57 6.10
C GLU A 72 -19.55 0.14 5.04
N LEU A 73 -19.29 1.00 4.04
CA LEU A 73 -18.30 0.71 3.01
C LEU A 73 -16.89 0.61 3.60
N ALA A 74 -16.52 1.53 4.48
CA ALA A 74 -15.21 1.51 5.12
C ALA A 74 -15.00 0.22 5.90
N LYS A 75 -16.01 -0.25 6.62
CA LYS A 75 -15.95 -1.51 7.37
C LYS A 75 -15.81 -2.72 6.45
N LEU A 76 -16.52 -2.73 5.32
CA LEU A 76 -16.40 -3.81 4.34
C LEU A 76 -15.00 -3.86 3.73
N ARG A 77 -14.47 -2.70 3.35
CA ARG A 77 -13.10 -2.63 2.81
C ARG A 77 -12.08 -3.08 3.86
N ALA A 78 -12.26 -2.68 5.10
CA ALA A 78 -11.39 -3.09 6.19
C ALA A 78 -11.44 -4.62 6.41
N LYS A 79 -12.61 -5.21 6.28
CA LYS A 79 -12.77 -6.65 6.41
C LYS A 79 -11.98 -7.40 5.35
N PHE A 80 -12.12 -7.02 4.08
CA PHE A 80 -11.45 -7.71 2.98
C PHE A 80 -9.95 -7.43 2.97
N ASP A 81 -9.56 -6.18 3.11
CA ASP A 81 -8.14 -5.81 3.10
C ASP A 81 -7.43 -6.31 4.36
N GLY A 82 -8.12 -6.29 5.50
CA GLY A 82 -7.58 -6.80 6.75
C GLY A 82 -7.33 -8.31 6.70
N ALA A 83 -8.25 -9.06 6.10
CA ALA A 83 -8.07 -10.51 5.93
C ALA A 83 -6.82 -10.82 5.12
N ARG A 84 -6.61 -10.07 4.03
CA ARG A 84 -5.41 -10.26 3.21
C ARG A 84 -4.15 -9.84 3.97
N MET A 85 -4.19 -8.71 4.69
CA MET A 85 -3.02 -8.23 5.41
C MET A 85 -2.56 -9.20 6.50
N LYS A 86 -3.47 -9.92 7.12
CA LYS A 86 -3.12 -10.92 8.12
C LYS A 86 -2.29 -12.06 7.54
N GLU A 87 -2.41 -12.31 6.23
CA GLU A 87 -1.65 -13.34 5.55
C GLU A 87 -0.28 -12.83 5.07
N MET A 88 -0.02 -11.52 5.12
CA MET A 88 1.24 -10.95 4.63
C MET A 88 2.30 -10.93 5.71
N ASP A 89 3.55 -11.20 5.30
CA ASP A 89 4.72 -11.14 6.19
C ASP A 89 5.38 -9.77 6.15
N ALA A 90 5.21 -9.04 5.05
CA ALA A 90 5.81 -7.72 4.86
C ALA A 90 4.88 -6.80 4.08
N TYR A 91 5.14 -5.49 4.19
CA TYR A 91 4.37 -4.47 3.50
C TYR A 91 5.28 -3.32 3.08
N ILE A 92 5.11 -2.87 1.83
CA ILE A 92 5.75 -1.64 1.33
C ILE A 92 4.65 -0.73 0.81
N GLY A 93 4.55 0.47 1.36
CA GLY A 93 3.63 1.50 0.88
C GLY A 93 4.40 2.60 0.17
N ILE A 94 4.02 2.90 -1.07
CA ILE A 94 4.61 3.96 -1.88
C ILE A 94 3.54 5.01 -2.12
N ARG A 95 3.84 6.26 -1.79
CA ARG A 95 2.93 7.39 -1.96
C ARG A 95 3.57 8.41 -2.88
N GLY A 96 2.81 8.87 -3.87
CA GLY A 96 3.22 9.94 -4.76
C GLY A 96 2.07 10.90 -5.01
N GLY A 97 2.36 12.03 -5.68
CA GLY A 97 1.39 13.06 -5.95
C GLY A 97 1.05 13.88 -4.71
N ASN A 98 0.09 14.81 -4.86
CA ASN A 98 -0.35 15.66 -3.77
C ASN A 98 -1.76 15.26 -3.33
N ASN A 99 -1.84 14.32 -2.41
CA ASN A 99 -3.11 13.81 -1.89
C ASN A 99 -3.95 14.89 -1.21
N ALA A 100 -3.31 15.89 -0.60
CA ALA A 100 -4.03 16.99 0.06
C ALA A 100 -4.80 17.82 -0.96
N VAL A 101 -4.21 18.09 -2.14
CA VAL A 101 -4.90 18.83 -3.21
C VAL A 101 -6.01 17.97 -3.83
N GLU A 102 -5.73 16.70 -4.12
CA GLU A 102 -6.72 15.80 -4.69
C GLU A 102 -7.93 15.62 -3.79
N ASN A 103 -7.74 15.62 -2.48
CA ASN A 103 -8.80 15.38 -1.52
C ASN A 103 -9.37 16.68 -0.90
N SER A 104 -8.97 17.84 -1.42
CA SER A 104 -9.34 19.14 -0.80
C SER A 104 -10.83 19.39 -0.73
N ASP A 105 -11.62 18.83 -1.66
CA ASP A 105 -13.07 18.99 -1.70
C ASP A 105 -13.85 17.76 -1.18
N VAL A 106 -13.14 16.76 -0.66
CA VAL A 106 -13.79 15.62 -0.03
C VAL A 106 -14.34 16.06 1.34
N PRO A 107 -15.62 15.77 1.66
CA PRO A 107 -16.17 16.12 2.96
C PRO A 107 -15.31 15.58 4.10
N GLU A 108 -15.03 16.42 5.10
CA GLU A 108 -14.21 16.02 6.23
C GLU A 108 -14.81 14.83 6.98
N GLU A 109 -16.12 14.76 7.07
CA GLU A 109 -16.81 13.62 7.66
C GLU A 109 -16.40 12.32 6.97
N ASN A 110 -16.31 12.31 5.64
CA ASN A 110 -15.92 11.13 4.88
C ASN A 110 -14.47 10.74 5.18
N LEU A 111 -13.58 11.72 5.29
CA LEU A 111 -12.18 11.47 5.64
C LEU A 111 -12.05 10.88 7.05
N GLN A 112 -12.85 11.37 7.99
CA GLN A 112 -12.85 10.84 9.35
C GLN A 112 -13.38 9.41 9.41
N ILE A 113 -14.44 9.12 8.66
CA ILE A 113 -14.99 7.76 8.56
C ILE A 113 -13.93 6.81 8.00
N ASP A 114 -13.26 7.20 6.93
CA ASP A 114 -12.20 6.37 6.34
C ASP A 114 -11.07 6.13 7.34
N SER A 115 -10.65 7.17 8.04
CA SER A 115 -9.58 7.08 9.05
C SER A 115 -9.96 6.13 10.17
N GLU A 116 -11.16 6.27 10.73
CA GLU A 116 -11.59 5.50 11.89
C GLU A 116 -11.89 4.04 11.57
N PHE A 117 -12.63 3.80 10.47
CA PHE A 117 -13.13 2.46 10.19
C PHE A 117 -12.29 1.67 9.19
N TYR A 118 -11.37 2.31 8.47
CA TYR A 118 -10.49 1.65 7.54
C TYR A 118 -9.01 1.82 7.89
N SER A 119 -8.49 3.06 7.90
CA SER A 119 -7.05 3.29 8.08
C SER A 119 -6.55 2.82 9.43
N HIS A 120 -7.28 3.09 10.50
CA HIS A 120 -6.85 2.66 11.83
C HIS A 120 -6.80 1.13 11.94
N PRO A 121 -7.88 0.38 11.64
CA PRO A 121 -7.83 -1.07 11.78
C PRO A 121 -6.92 -1.76 10.76
N VAL A 122 -6.83 -1.27 9.52
CA VAL A 122 -6.03 -1.94 8.49
C VAL A 122 -4.59 -1.45 8.48
N HIS A 123 -4.39 -0.15 8.38
CA HIS A 123 -3.03 0.39 8.24
C HIS A 123 -2.28 0.38 9.58
N HIS A 124 -2.85 0.96 10.62
CA HIS A 124 -2.15 1.09 11.90
C HIS A 124 -2.04 -0.23 12.65
N GLU A 125 -3.08 -1.05 12.68
CA GLU A 125 -3.07 -2.29 13.45
C GLU A 125 -2.46 -3.46 12.69
N LEU A 126 -2.63 -3.55 11.38
CA LEU A 126 -2.13 -4.68 10.59
C LEU A 126 -0.88 -4.34 9.80
N ARG A 127 -0.92 -3.31 8.94
CA ARG A 127 0.22 -3.00 8.07
C ARG A 127 1.45 -2.57 8.86
N VAL A 128 1.28 -1.78 9.90
CA VAL A 128 2.40 -1.24 10.68
C VAL A 128 2.84 -2.23 11.76
N LYS A 129 1.92 -2.79 12.51
CA LYS A 129 2.25 -3.65 13.66
C LYS A 129 2.46 -5.11 13.31
N HIS A 130 1.72 -5.64 12.34
CA HIS A 130 1.75 -7.06 12.00
C HIS A 130 2.86 -7.41 11.01
N THR A 131 3.19 -6.53 10.05
CA THR A 131 4.17 -6.81 9.00
C THR A 131 5.50 -6.11 9.25
N LYS A 132 6.51 -6.58 8.50
CA LYS A 132 7.82 -5.93 8.51
C LYS A 132 7.87 -4.74 7.54
#